data_6f3e34f52620b4245bb157a83b30b92f
#
_entry.id   6f3e34f52620b4245bb157a83b30b92f
#
_cell.length_a   1.000
_cell.length_b   1.000
_cell.length_c   1.000
_cell.angle_alpha   90.00
_cell.angle_beta   90.00
_cell.angle_gamma   90.00
#
_symmetry.space_group_name_H-M   'P 1'
#
loop_
_entity.id
_entity.type
_entity.pdbx_description
1 polymer ?
#
loop_
_entity_poly.entity_id
_entity_poly.type
_entity_poly.pdbx_seq_one_letter_code
_entity_poly.pdbx_strand_id
1 'polypeptide(L)'
;MKKDKTNLTGAHIREKRRALAQGRWKRRASAIAWYGLLAEVFFLPLSPGAATVALLVGIAGTALRFYVDKDFHFRHLRFDVPAVLFVAISALSVLSSPDRGFSFYNYYNLVGVYVLTYLLIGQNVREPWQMKSILRMACAAAVIVLLYGYYQFLFGIDISSMKWVDGDAFPELRKRVFSTWENPNILAGYLDILICLAFGLFMKCRNRERRILLGAFMLAAAACLAMTYARGACLVIAVILAGYGALRDRRVLAACVVVIALLFAVDPMLYERITSVFTKVDTSTEMRLAFWESTVAMIQDHPFLGIGWGAYWMVYPEYDFYLQGANVLIVHAHNIYLNYMAEIGIPGAVAFFWFFFGTMIMALRTHFPEMPVRKLRGAFRWERLWTDWEESDILAGLSQGIGLAVLSVALNGLTDDLLFNIPSSMLLWMIAALAGVLSCMSPQKTAAEKKAGGNEFLARFRATAVQNAKEAKDKVQGKVEAKVHGMLYRETPVEPVGAAKAASDSKSAETTAESSAPEPVKTADAPEASEAPQ
;
A
#
# COMPACT_ATOMS: atom_id res chain seq x y z
N MET A 1 -3.10 -43.00 -63.97
CA MET A 1 -2.30 -43.05 -62.74
C MET A 1 -1.36 -41.86 -62.46
N LYS A 2 -1.20 -40.85 -63.33
CA LYS A 2 -0.35 -39.66 -63.09
C LYS A 2 -1.06 -38.45 -62.45
N LYS A 3 -2.41 -38.37 -62.50
CA LYS A 3 -3.19 -37.24 -61.93
C LYS A 3 -3.31 -37.26 -60.39
N ASP A 4 -3.21 -38.41 -59.74
CA ASP A 4 -3.39 -38.50 -58.29
C ASP A 4 -2.16 -38.07 -57.48
N LYS A 5 -0.94 -38.30 -58.02
CA LYS A 5 0.30 -37.87 -57.31
C LYS A 5 0.49 -36.36 -57.27
N THR A 6 0.04 -35.62 -58.28
CA THR A 6 0.13 -34.16 -58.36
C THR A 6 -0.90 -33.48 -57.44
N ASN A 7 -2.06 -34.06 -57.21
CA ASN A 7 -3.08 -33.56 -56.32
C ASN A 7 -2.69 -33.76 -54.83
N LEU A 8 -2.10 -34.88 -54.48
CA LEU A 8 -1.54 -35.16 -53.16
C LEU A 8 -0.41 -34.20 -52.78
N THR A 9 0.48 -33.89 -53.73
CA THR A 9 1.59 -32.94 -53.53
C THR A 9 1.08 -31.51 -53.34
N GLY A 10 0.07 -31.09 -54.10
CA GLY A 10 -0.55 -29.76 -54.01
C GLY A 10 -1.36 -29.56 -52.72
N ALA A 11 -2.00 -30.62 -52.23
CA ALA A 11 -2.72 -30.59 -50.93
C ALA A 11 -1.74 -30.46 -49.77
N HIS A 12 -0.66 -31.24 -49.77
CA HIS A 12 0.40 -31.20 -48.77
C HIS A 12 1.14 -29.84 -48.71
N ILE A 13 1.41 -29.23 -49.87
CA ILE A 13 1.98 -27.88 -49.93
C ILE A 13 1.01 -26.84 -49.36
N ARG A 14 -0.29 -26.93 -49.63
CA ARG A 14 -1.32 -26.03 -49.08
C ARG A 14 -1.45 -26.19 -47.57
N GLU A 15 -1.43 -27.40 -47.06
CA GLU A 15 -1.47 -27.72 -45.64
C GLU A 15 -0.23 -27.16 -44.91
N LYS A 16 0.97 -27.37 -45.45
CA LYS A 16 2.22 -26.83 -44.91
C LYS A 16 2.23 -25.29 -44.90
N ARG A 17 1.71 -24.64 -45.95
CA ARG A 17 1.54 -23.17 -45.97
C ARG A 17 0.54 -22.66 -44.94
N ARG A 18 -0.59 -23.36 -44.71
CA ARG A 18 -1.56 -23.04 -43.69
C ARG A 18 -0.96 -23.17 -42.29
N ALA A 19 -0.25 -24.26 -42.01
CA ALA A 19 0.45 -24.48 -40.73
C ALA A 19 1.51 -23.40 -40.45
N LEU A 20 2.30 -23.01 -41.44
CA LEU A 20 3.28 -21.92 -41.32
C LEU A 20 2.61 -20.56 -41.14
N ALA A 21 1.50 -20.29 -41.81
CA ALA A 21 0.72 -19.06 -41.61
C ALA A 21 0.13 -19.01 -40.22
N GLN A 22 -0.47 -20.09 -39.73
CA GLN A 22 -1.01 -20.20 -38.37
C GLN A 22 0.09 -20.01 -37.32
N GLY A 23 1.26 -20.62 -37.49
CA GLY A 23 2.40 -20.42 -36.60
C GLY A 23 2.91 -18.97 -36.57
N ARG A 24 2.83 -18.22 -37.68
CA ARG A 24 3.15 -16.77 -37.71
C ARG A 24 2.13 -15.95 -36.96
N TRP A 25 0.84 -16.25 -37.11
CA TRP A 25 -0.23 -15.56 -36.39
C TRP A 25 -0.18 -15.84 -34.89
N LYS A 26 0.09 -17.08 -34.46
CA LYS A 26 0.32 -17.42 -33.03
C LYS A 26 1.42 -16.54 -32.43
N ARG A 27 2.57 -16.40 -33.10
CA ARG A 27 3.69 -15.56 -32.63
C ARG A 27 3.31 -14.08 -32.58
N ARG A 28 2.62 -13.55 -33.61
CA ARG A 28 2.18 -12.16 -33.66
C ARG A 28 1.18 -11.85 -32.54
N ALA A 29 0.18 -12.68 -32.37
CA ALA A 29 -0.82 -12.52 -31.29
C ALA A 29 -0.16 -12.53 -29.91
N SER A 30 0.74 -13.48 -29.65
CA SER A 30 1.50 -13.52 -28.39
C SER A 30 2.39 -12.30 -28.19
N ALA A 31 3.01 -11.78 -29.25
CA ALA A 31 3.84 -10.57 -29.18
C ALA A 31 2.99 -9.32 -28.89
N ILE A 32 1.84 -9.16 -29.57
CA ILE A 32 0.92 -8.03 -29.31
C ILE A 32 0.44 -8.05 -27.85
N ALA A 33 -0.02 -9.21 -27.36
CA ALA A 33 -0.43 -9.37 -25.97
C ALA A 33 0.69 -9.04 -24.98
N TRP A 34 1.90 -9.52 -25.27
CA TRP A 34 3.07 -9.33 -24.41
C TRP A 34 3.56 -7.89 -24.37
N TYR A 35 3.72 -7.26 -25.53
CA TYR A 35 4.19 -5.86 -25.59
C TYR A 35 3.11 -4.89 -25.11
N GLY A 36 1.82 -5.18 -25.33
CA GLY A 36 0.71 -4.44 -24.73
C GLY A 36 0.77 -4.47 -23.21
N LEU A 37 0.99 -5.65 -22.61
CA LEU A 37 1.16 -5.82 -21.17
C LEU A 37 2.38 -5.03 -20.63
N LEU A 38 3.54 -5.13 -21.29
CA LEU A 38 4.73 -4.40 -20.86
C LEU A 38 4.54 -2.88 -20.96
N ALA A 39 3.85 -2.41 -21.99
CA ALA A 39 3.51 -1.01 -22.15
C ALA A 39 2.51 -0.54 -21.07
N GLU A 40 1.49 -1.35 -20.74
CA GLU A 40 0.57 -1.07 -19.64
C GLU A 40 1.33 -0.89 -18.31
N VAL A 41 2.21 -1.83 -17.95
CA VAL A 41 3.04 -1.77 -16.74
C VAL A 41 3.89 -0.50 -16.70
N PHE A 42 4.48 -0.13 -17.84
CA PHE A 42 5.33 1.06 -17.93
C PHE A 42 4.53 2.36 -17.83
N PHE A 43 3.42 2.47 -18.58
CA PHE A 43 2.64 3.70 -18.64
C PHE A 43 1.69 3.89 -17.45
N LEU A 44 1.34 2.85 -16.71
CA LEU A 44 0.38 2.92 -15.60
C LEU A 44 0.70 4.07 -14.63
N PRO A 45 1.91 4.20 -14.07
CA PRO A 45 2.21 5.29 -13.15
C PRO A 45 2.56 6.62 -13.83
N LEU A 46 2.66 6.66 -15.17
CA LEU A 46 3.08 7.84 -15.93
C LEU A 46 1.91 8.54 -16.65
N SER A 47 1.01 7.76 -17.23
CA SER A 47 -0.13 8.25 -18.02
C SER A 47 -1.25 7.22 -18.06
N PRO A 48 -2.34 7.41 -17.27
CA PRO A 48 -3.46 6.48 -17.22
C PRO A 48 -4.10 6.22 -18.60
N GLY A 49 -4.19 7.24 -19.44
CA GLY A 49 -4.73 7.11 -20.80
C GLY A 49 -3.86 6.21 -21.67
N ALA A 50 -2.53 6.38 -21.65
CA ALA A 50 -1.60 5.52 -22.38
C ALA A 50 -1.63 4.08 -21.85
N ALA A 51 -1.74 3.89 -20.53
CA ALA A 51 -1.88 2.57 -19.92
C ALA A 51 -3.17 1.87 -20.40
N THR A 52 -4.28 2.59 -20.46
CA THR A 52 -5.57 2.04 -20.94
C THR A 52 -5.49 1.64 -22.43
N VAL A 53 -4.85 2.44 -23.28
CA VAL A 53 -4.64 2.07 -24.68
C VAL A 53 -3.75 0.82 -24.79
N ALA A 54 -2.66 0.75 -24.01
CA ALA A 54 -1.78 -0.42 -23.98
C ALA A 54 -2.52 -1.69 -23.50
N LEU A 55 -3.38 -1.57 -22.48
CA LEU A 55 -4.25 -2.62 -21.98
C LEU A 55 -5.16 -3.13 -23.11
N LEU A 56 -5.86 -2.25 -23.81
CA LEU A 56 -6.78 -2.64 -24.90
C LEU A 56 -6.04 -3.36 -26.03
N VAL A 57 -4.83 -2.89 -26.39
CA VAL A 57 -3.96 -3.57 -27.37
C VAL A 57 -3.56 -4.96 -26.86
N GLY A 58 -3.18 -5.06 -25.58
CA GLY A 58 -2.82 -6.33 -24.94
C GLY A 58 -3.99 -7.33 -24.91
N ILE A 59 -5.20 -6.86 -24.57
CA ILE A 59 -6.43 -7.67 -24.59
C ILE A 59 -6.79 -8.10 -26.00
N ALA A 60 -6.71 -7.22 -27.02
CA ALA A 60 -6.94 -7.58 -28.41
C ALA A 60 -5.94 -8.67 -28.87
N GLY A 61 -4.65 -8.54 -28.50
CA GLY A 61 -3.65 -9.57 -28.74
C GLY A 61 -3.98 -10.89 -28.05
N THR A 62 -4.49 -10.85 -26.82
CA THR A 62 -4.90 -12.04 -26.04
C THR A 62 -6.11 -12.72 -26.67
N ALA A 63 -7.12 -11.96 -27.07
CA ALA A 63 -8.30 -12.47 -27.78
C ALA A 63 -7.92 -13.13 -29.11
N LEU A 64 -7.04 -12.46 -29.90
CA LEU A 64 -6.49 -13.03 -31.11
C LEU A 64 -5.72 -14.34 -30.83
N ARG A 65 -4.96 -14.40 -29.74
CA ARG A 65 -4.24 -15.60 -29.33
C ARG A 65 -5.19 -16.75 -29.01
N PHE A 66 -6.27 -16.53 -28.29
CA PHE A 66 -7.31 -17.55 -28.05
C PHE A 66 -7.92 -18.07 -29.36
N TYR A 67 -8.11 -17.18 -30.35
CA TYR A 67 -8.66 -17.56 -31.65
C TYR A 67 -7.68 -18.39 -32.51
N VAL A 68 -6.41 -18.00 -32.56
CA VAL A 68 -5.42 -18.64 -33.48
C VAL A 68 -4.64 -19.78 -32.85
N ASP A 69 -4.55 -19.84 -31.51
CA ASP A 69 -3.77 -20.84 -30.78
C ASP A 69 -4.69 -21.77 -29.98
N LYS A 70 -5.06 -22.88 -30.61
CA LYS A 70 -5.96 -23.86 -29.97
C LYS A 70 -5.38 -24.53 -28.72
N ASP A 71 -4.06 -24.47 -28.54
CA ASP A 71 -3.38 -25.02 -27.37
C ASP A 71 -3.33 -23.99 -26.21
N PHE A 72 -3.76 -22.76 -26.47
CA PHE A 72 -3.81 -21.71 -25.46
C PHE A 72 -5.14 -21.75 -24.73
N HIS A 73 -5.15 -22.37 -23.55
CA HIS A 73 -6.32 -22.52 -22.72
C HIS A 73 -6.40 -21.45 -21.64
N PHE A 74 -7.62 -21.11 -21.25
CA PHE A 74 -7.91 -20.19 -20.16
C PHE A 74 -7.33 -20.75 -18.85
N ARG A 75 -6.60 -19.91 -18.12
CA ARG A 75 -6.02 -20.25 -16.82
C ARG A 75 -6.82 -19.59 -15.71
N HIS A 76 -7.34 -20.40 -14.80
CA HIS A 76 -7.98 -19.92 -13.59
C HIS A 76 -6.95 -19.56 -12.53
N LEU A 77 -7.13 -18.41 -11.91
CA LEU A 77 -6.38 -17.99 -10.74
C LEU A 77 -7.20 -18.27 -9.48
N ARG A 78 -6.51 -18.35 -8.35
CA ARG A 78 -7.13 -18.82 -7.10
C ARG A 78 -8.27 -17.94 -6.60
N PHE A 79 -8.26 -16.65 -6.90
CA PHE A 79 -9.25 -15.67 -6.44
C PHE A 79 -10.16 -15.14 -7.56
N ASP A 80 -10.33 -15.90 -8.65
CA ASP A 80 -11.28 -15.56 -9.71
C ASP A 80 -12.72 -15.48 -9.16
N VAL A 81 -13.10 -16.41 -8.27
CA VAL A 81 -14.46 -16.47 -7.71
C VAL A 81 -14.81 -15.19 -6.93
N PRO A 82 -14.07 -14.78 -5.89
CA PRO A 82 -14.39 -13.52 -5.20
C PRO A 82 -14.28 -12.30 -6.09
N ALA A 83 -13.37 -12.28 -7.09
CA ALA A 83 -13.31 -11.20 -8.08
C ALA A 83 -14.60 -11.11 -8.92
N VAL A 84 -15.10 -12.25 -9.42
CA VAL A 84 -16.35 -12.31 -10.18
C VAL A 84 -17.56 -11.91 -9.31
N LEU A 85 -17.60 -12.38 -8.06
CA LEU A 85 -18.66 -12.00 -7.11
C LEU A 85 -18.68 -10.50 -6.85
N PHE A 86 -17.50 -9.92 -6.60
CA PHE A 86 -17.36 -8.48 -6.42
C PHE A 86 -17.88 -7.70 -7.64
N VAL A 87 -17.44 -8.08 -8.85
CA VAL A 87 -17.86 -7.46 -10.12
C VAL A 87 -19.38 -7.56 -10.28
N ALA A 88 -19.96 -8.74 -10.02
CA ALA A 88 -21.40 -8.95 -10.17
C ALA A 88 -22.22 -8.13 -9.18
N ILE A 89 -21.81 -8.08 -7.91
CA ILE A 89 -22.53 -7.31 -6.88
C ILE A 89 -22.36 -5.80 -7.14
N SER A 90 -21.18 -5.34 -7.55
CA SER A 90 -20.96 -3.95 -7.93
C SER A 90 -21.83 -3.54 -9.14
N ALA A 91 -22.06 -4.45 -10.10
CA ALA A 91 -23.01 -4.19 -11.19
C ALA A 91 -24.45 -4.05 -10.67
N LEU A 92 -24.84 -4.89 -9.70
CA LEU A 92 -26.17 -4.80 -9.10
C LEU A 92 -26.36 -3.52 -8.28
N SER A 93 -25.31 -3.02 -7.63
CA SER A 93 -25.36 -1.78 -6.86
C SER A 93 -25.68 -0.56 -7.72
N VAL A 94 -25.37 -0.58 -9.01
CA VAL A 94 -25.76 0.49 -9.96
C VAL A 94 -27.28 0.72 -9.97
N LEU A 95 -28.08 -0.32 -9.68
CA LEU A 95 -29.55 -0.21 -9.66
C LEU A 95 -30.07 0.64 -8.50
N SER A 96 -29.33 0.73 -7.40
CA SER A 96 -29.67 1.55 -6.23
C SER A 96 -29.17 2.99 -6.31
N SER A 97 -28.39 3.32 -7.33
CA SER A 97 -27.85 4.67 -7.52
C SER A 97 -28.95 5.70 -7.86
N PRO A 98 -28.86 6.93 -7.32
CA PRO A 98 -29.70 8.06 -7.73
C PRO A 98 -29.55 8.39 -9.23
N ASP A 99 -28.33 8.30 -9.76
CA ASP A 99 -28.04 8.40 -11.20
C ASP A 99 -27.38 7.11 -11.70
N ARG A 100 -28.22 6.22 -12.24
CA ARG A 100 -27.77 4.93 -12.78
C ARG A 100 -26.84 5.07 -13.97
N GLY A 101 -27.00 6.11 -14.79
CA GLY A 101 -26.13 6.36 -15.95
C GLY A 101 -24.72 6.71 -15.51
N PHE A 102 -24.58 7.60 -14.54
CA PHE A 102 -23.30 7.98 -13.94
C PHE A 102 -22.65 6.79 -13.22
N SER A 103 -23.39 6.05 -12.40
CA SER A 103 -22.84 4.87 -11.72
C SER A 103 -22.43 3.78 -12.68
N PHE A 104 -23.18 3.56 -13.78
CA PHE A 104 -22.79 2.61 -14.82
C PHE A 104 -21.51 3.05 -15.54
N TYR A 105 -21.36 4.34 -15.84
CA TYR A 105 -20.13 4.89 -16.41
C TYR A 105 -18.92 4.67 -15.50
N ASN A 106 -19.05 4.94 -14.20
CA ASN A 106 -18.00 4.68 -13.22
C ASN A 106 -17.72 3.17 -13.08
N TYR A 107 -18.76 2.34 -13.02
CA TYR A 107 -18.63 0.90 -12.99
C TYR A 107 -17.85 0.37 -14.21
N TYR A 108 -18.19 0.83 -15.41
CA TYR A 108 -17.50 0.46 -16.63
C TYR A 108 -16.01 0.88 -16.60
N ASN A 109 -15.71 2.11 -16.21
CA ASN A 109 -14.33 2.60 -16.17
C ASN A 109 -13.52 1.93 -15.07
N LEU A 110 -14.09 1.80 -13.88
CA LEU A 110 -13.34 1.30 -12.72
C LEU A 110 -13.25 -0.23 -12.74
N VAL A 111 -14.33 -0.94 -12.92
CA VAL A 111 -14.36 -2.40 -12.82
C VAL A 111 -13.94 -3.06 -14.14
N GLY A 112 -14.43 -2.59 -15.28
CA GLY A 112 -14.12 -3.14 -16.61
C GLY A 112 -12.62 -3.08 -16.89
N VAL A 113 -12.00 -1.93 -16.70
CA VAL A 113 -10.56 -1.73 -16.92
C VAL A 113 -9.72 -2.61 -15.99
N TYR A 114 -10.08 -2.68 -14.69
CA TYR A 114 -9.32 -3.46 -13.72
C TYR A 114 -9.39 -4.96 -13.97
N VAL A 115 -10.57 -5.48 -14.29
CA VAL A 115 -10.74 -6.89 -14.63
C VAL A 115 -9.95 -7.24 -15.89
N LEU A 116 -9.91 -6.36 -16.89
CA LEU A 116 -9.09 -6.56 -18.09
C LEU A 116 -7.60 -6.60 -17.76
N THR A 117 -7.08 -5.74 -16.89
CA THR A 117 -5.69 -5.80 -16.40
C THR A 117 -5.40 -7.15 -15.73
N TYR A 118 -6.29 -7.60 -14.84
CA TYR A 118 -6.17 -8.89 -14.16
C TYR A 118 -6.15 -10.06 -15.16
N LEU A 119 -7.03 -10.04 -16.15
CA LEU A 119 -7.09 -11.05 -17.21
C LEU A 119 -5.85 -11.02 -18.09
N LEU A 120 -5.40 -9.85 -18.52
CA LEU A 120 -4.23 -9.71 -19.39
C LEU A 120 -2.99 -10.36 -18.76
N ILE A 121 -2.72 -10.04 -17.51
CA ILE A 121 -1.60 -10.61 -16.74
C ILE A 121 -1.85 -12.10 -16.47
N GLY A 122 -3.03 -12.43 -15.95
CA GLY A 122 -3.41 -13.78 -15.58
C GLY A 122 -3.27 -14.78 -16.72
N GLN A 123 -3.60 -14.39 -17.95
CA GLN A 123 -3.55 -15.28 -19.10
C GLN A 123 -2.17 -15.36 -19.76
N ASN A 124 -1.42 -14.25 -19.81
CA ASN A 124 -0.21 -14.16 -20.63
C ASN A 124 1.10 -14.39 -19.87
N VAL A 125 1.14 -14.15 -18.54
CA VAL A 125 2.36 -14.37 -17.74
C VAL A 125 2.39 -15.81 -17.25
N ARG A 126 3.26 -16.63 -17.86
CA ARG A 126 3.35 -18.08 -17.57
C ARG A 126 4.75 -18.53 -17.20
N GLU A 127 5.77 -17.73 -17.51
CA GLU A 127 7.18 -18.07 -17.39
C GLU A 127 7.90 -17.09 -16.43
N PRO A 128 8.90 -17.56 -15.64
CA PRO A 128 9.65 -16.70 -14.71
C PRO A 128 10.36 -15.51 -15.36
N TRP A 129 10.87 -15.67 -16.60
CA TRP A 129 11.53 -14.56 -17.31
C TRP A 129 10.58 -13.40 -17.61
N GLN A 130 9.28 -13.67 -17.73
CA GLN A 130 8.25 -12.64 -17.95
C GLN A 130 8.11 -11.77 -16.69
N MET A 131 8.19 -12.35 -15.49
CA MET A 131 8.22 -11.61 -14.24
C MET A 131 9.44 -10.66 -14.17
N LYS A 132 10.61 -11.12 -14.63
CA LYS A 132 11.82 -10.25 -14.71
C LYS A 132 11.58 -9.06 -15.64
N SER A 133 10.91 -9.27 -16.77
CA SER A 133 10.64 -8.20 -17.74
C SER A 133 9.60 -7.20 -17.21
N ILE A 134 8.55 -7.67 -16.55
CA ILE A 134 7.57 -6.82 -15.88
C ILE A 134 8.26 -5.97 -14.80
N LEU A 135 9.10 -6.58 -13.98
CA LEU A 135 9.86 -5.88 -12.95
C LEU A 135 10.77 -4.79 -13.53
N ARG A 136 11.43 -5.06 -14.67
CA ARG A 136 12.26 -4.05 -15.35
C ARG A 136 11.44 -2.85 -15.83
N MET A 137 10.25 -3.08 -16.42
CA MET A 137 9.37 -2.01 -16.87
C MET A 137 8.81 -1.21 -15.69
N ALA A 138 8.35 -1.89 -14.64
CA ALA A 138 7.90 -1.23 -13.42
C ALA A 138 9.01 -0.40 -12.76
N CYS A 139 10.24 -0.92 -12.70
CA CYS A 139 11.40 -0.19 -12.19
C CYS A 139 11.73 1.05 -13.04
N ALA A 140 11.70 0.93 -14.37
CA ALA A 140 11.97 2.06 -15.26
C ALA A 140 10.93 3.17 -15.08
N ALA A 141 9.65 2.83 -15.02
CA ALA A 141 8.57 3.77 -14.74
C ALA A 141 8.71 4.40 -13.33
N ALA A 142 9.01 3.60 -12.31
CA ALA A 142 9.20 4.09 -10.94
C ALA A 142 10.36 5.10 -10.84
N VAL A 143 11.46 4.88 -11.55
CA VAL A 143 12.58 5.83 -11.59
C VAL A 143 12.14 7.17 -12.19
N ILE A 144 11.33 7.16 -13.26
CA ILE A 144 10.81 8.40 -13.86
C ILE A 144 9.91 9.14 -12.86
N VAL A 145 9.01 8.41 -12.17
CA VAL A 145 8.13 8.99 -11.14
C VAL A 145 8.95 9.63 -10.02
N LEU A 146 9.99 8.95 -9.52
CA LEU A 146 10.87 9.48 -8.49
C LEU A 146 11.62 10.73 -8.97
N LEU A 147 12.22 10.68 -10.16
CA LEU A 147 12.97 11.82 -10.71
C LEU A 147 12.05 13.04 -10.89
N TYR A 148 10.82 12.83 -11.36
CA TYR A 148 9.87 13.93 -11.50
C TYR A 148 9.41 14.45 -10.13
N GLY A 149 9.22 13.58 -9.13
CA GLY A 149 8.94 13.99 -7.75
C GLY A 149 10.07 14.84 -7.15
N TYR A 150 11.33 14.45 -7.34
CA TYR A 150 12.48 15.27 -6.92
C TYR A 150 12.58 16.58 -7.69
N TYR A 151 12.30 16.57 -9.00
CA TYR A 151 12.23 17.80 -9.80
C TYR A 151 11.19 18.76 -9.22
N GLN A 152 9.99 18.28 -8.89
CA GLN A 152 8.93 19.07 -8.28
C GLN A 152 9.37 19.70 -6.94
N PHE A 153 10.05 18.93 -6.11
CA PHE A 153 10.53 19.42 -4.81
C PHE A 153 11.59 20.52 -4.94
N LEU A 154 12.52 20.35 -5.88
CA LEU A 154 13.66 21.27 -6.05
C LEU A 154 13.28 22.58 -6.77
N PHE A 155 12.44 22.49 -7.80
CA PHE A 155 12.12 23.64 -8.66
C PHE A 155 10.75 24.26 -8.37
N GLY A 156 9.93 23.59 -7.56
CA GLY A 156 8.54 23.99 -7.30
C GLY A 156 7.62 23.71 -8.49
N ILE A 157 6.33 23.75 -8.24
CA ILE A 157 5.27 23.63 -9.26
C ILE A 157 4.16 24.58 -8.89
N ASP A 158 3.54 25.19 -9.89
CA ASP A 158 2.32 25.94 -9.71
C ASP A 158 1.17 24.96 -9.40
N ILE A 159 0.68 25.02 -8.17
CA ILE A 159 -0.43 24.21 -7.65
C ILE A 159 -1.74 24.99 -7.55
N SER A 160 -1.75 26.24 -8.04
CA SER A 160 -2.92 27.13 -7.96
C SER A 160 -4.18 26.57 -8.64
N SER A 161 -4.00 25.64 -9.61
CA SER A 161 -5.09 24.96 -10.31
C SER A 161 -5.55 23.66 -9.63
N MET A 162 -4.89 23.21 -8.57
CA MET A 162 -5.15 21.92 -7.94
C MET A 162 -6.26 22.02 -6.88
N LYS A 163 -7.35 21.29 -7.09
CA LYS A 163 -8.57 21.30 -6.24
C LYS A 163 -8.37 20.79 -4.79
N TRP A 164 -7.25 20.14 -4.47
CA TRP A 164 -6.96 19.57 -3.14
C TRP A 164 -6.14 20.51 -2.24
N VAL A 165 -5.82 21.71 -2.71
CA VAL A 165 -5.03 22.70 -1.96
C VAL A 165 -5.90 23.88 -1.63
N ASP A 166 -6.17 24.08 -0.35
CA ASP A 166 -6.56 25.36 0.18
C ASP A 166 -5.27 26.16 0.44
N GLY A 167 -4.82 26.88 -0.60
CA GLY A 167 -3.55 27.59 -0.59
C GLY A 167 -3.51 28.77 0.37
N ASP A 168 -4.66 29.27 0.80
CA ASP A 168 -4.77 30.41 1.70
C ASP A 168 -4.81 29.96 3.17
N ALA A 169 -5.45 28.82 3.44
CA ALA A 169 -5.49 28.25 4.78
C ALA A 169 -4.17 27.55 5.19
N PHE A 170 -3.43 26.99 4.22
CA PHE A 170 -2.21 26.21 4.48
C PHE A 170 -1.11 26.50 3.44
N PRO A 171 -0.45 27.67 3.48
CA PRO A 171 0.60 28.03 2.51
C PRO A 171 1.79 27.07 2.50
N GLU A 172 2.01 26.35 3.57
CA GLU A 172 3.07 25.32 3.70
C GLU A 172 2.80 24.08 2.85
N LEU A 173 1.54 23.78 2.51
CA LEU A 173 1.16 22.64 1.67
C LEU A 173 1.55 22.84 0.19
N ARG A 174 1.94 24.04 -0.22
CA ARG A 174 2.41 24.35 -1.58
C ARG A 174 3.66 23.59 -1.99
N LYS A 175 4.38 22.98 -1.04
CA LYS A 175 5.61 22.19 -1.30
C LYS A 175 5.37 20.68 -1.40
N ARG A 176 4.13 20.19 -1.25
CA ARG A 176 3.85 18.76 -1.31
C ARG A 176 4.06 18.20 -2.71
N VAL A 177 4.89 17.15 -2.81
CA VAL A 177 5.17 16.46 -4.05
C VAL A 177 4.03 15.49 -4.38
N PHE A 178 3.59 15.45 -5.64
CA PHE A 178 2.58 14.52 -6.15
C PHE A 178 3.02 13.79 -7.43
N SER A 179 4.15 14.19 -8.04
CA SER A 179 4.73 13.59 -9.25
C SER A 179 3.68 13.47 -10.38
N THR A 180 3.55 12.28 -10.97
CA THR A 180 2.59 11.97 -12.04
C THR A 180 1.21 11.53 -11.52
N TRP A 181 1.01 11.49 -10.20
CA TRP A 181 -0.21 10.95 -9.57
C TRP A 181 -1.25 12.02 -9.21
N GLU A 182 -0.97 13.29 -9.48
CA GLU A 182 -1.86 14.45 -9.30
C GLU A 182 -2.31 14.71 -7.85
N ASN A 183 -2.08 13.76 -6.93
CA ASN A 183 -2.42 13.86 -5.52
C ASN A 183 -1.29 13.30 -4.64
N PRO A 184 -0.81 14.07 -3.63
CA PRO A 184 0.28 13.63 -2.75
C PRO A 184 0.00 12.37 -1.96
N ASN A 185 -1.25 12.15 -1.52
CA ASN A 185 -1.60 10.95 -0.75
C ASN A 185 -1.60 9.70 -1.64
N ILE A 186 -2.03 9.85 -2.89
CA ILE A 186 -2.02 8.75 -3.86
C ILE A 186 -0.58 8.41 -4.26
N LEU A 187 0.26 9.42 -4.53
CA LEU A 187 1.69 9.20 -4.73
C LEU A 187 2.31 8.47 -3.53
N ALA A 188 1.98 8.89 -2.31
CA ALA A 188 2.49 8.25 -1.09
C ALA A 188 2.11 6.77 -1.01
N GLY A 189 0.85 6.42 -1.31
CA GLY A 189 0.42 5.03 -1.39
C GLY A 189 1.14 4.22 -2.46
N TYR A 190 1.41 4.82 -3.63
CA TYR A 190 2.24 4.20 -4.66
C TYR A 190 3.68 3.96 -4.19
N LEU A 191 4.28 4.93 -3.51
CA LEU A 191 5.63 4.81 -2.95
C LEU A 191 5.71 3.72 -1.86
N ASP A 192 4.68 3.59 -1.02
CA ASP A 192 4.57 2.49 -0.06
C ASP A 192 4.58 1.12 -0.75
N ILE A 193 3.82 0.98 -1.83
CA ILE A 193 3.83 -0.24 -2.65
C ILE A 193 5.22 -0.51 -3.22
N LEU A 194 5.89 0.49 -3.79
CA LEU A 194 7.25 0.35 -4.33
C LEU A 194 8.26 -0.04 -3.26
N ILE A 195 8.21 0.59 -2.09
CA ILE A 195 9.10 0.27 -0.96
C ILE A 195 8.87 -1.18 -0.50
N CYS A 196 7.61 -1.61 -0.38
CA CYS A 196 7.27 -2.99 -0.01
C CYS A 196 7.78 -4.01 -1.03
N LEU A 197 7.61 -3.74 -2.34
CA LEU A 197 8.11 -4.61 -3.41
C LEU A 197 9.64 -4.68 -3.41
N ALA A 198 10.31 -3.52 -3.31
CA ALA A 198 11.76 -3.44 -3.24
C ALA A 198 12.31 -4.12 -1.98
N PHE A 199 11.62 -3.97 -0.83
CA PHE A 199 11.98 -4.62 0.42
C PHE A 199 11.88 -6.15 0.32
N GLY A 200 10.81 -6.69 -0.25
CA GLY A 200 10.68 -8.13 -0.49
C GLY A 200 11.83 -8.67 -1.35
N LEU A 201 12.17 -7.96 -2.44
CA LEU A 201 13.31 -8.30 -3.30
C LEU A 201 14.65 -8.16 -2.56
N PHE A 202 14.84 -7.11 -1.77
CA PHE A 202 16.04 -6.88 -0.95
C PHE A 202 16.30 -8.02 0.04
N MET A 203 15.24 -8.49 0.70
CA MET A 203 15.35 -9.55 1.71
C MET A 203 15.69 -10.92 1.10
N LYS A 204 15.30 -11.17 -0.15
CA LYS A 204 15.54 -12.43 -0.85
C LYS A 204 16.72 -12.39 -1.82
N CYS A 205 17.21 -11.23 -2.20
CA CYS A 205 18.34 -11.08 -3.13
C CYS A 205 19.66 -11.52 -2.47
N ARG A 206 20.35 -12.48 -3.08
CA ARG A 206 21.66 -12.97 -2.62
C ARG A 206 22.83 -12.17 -3.14
N ASN A 207 22.67 -11.46 -4.25
CA ASN A 207 23.70 -10.62 -4.85
C ASN A 207 23.86 -9.33 -4.05
N ARG A 208 25.09 -9.07 -3.53
CA ARG A 208 25.40 -7.90 -2.70
C ARG A 208 25.17 -6.58 -3.43
N GLU A 209 25.64 -6.51 -4.67
CA GLU A 209 25.59 -5.30 -5.49
C GLU A 209 24.13 -4.88 -5.76
N ARG A 210 23.27 -5.84 -6.07
CA ARG A 210 21.83 -5.60 -6.25
C ARG A 210 21.13 -5.24 -4.95
N ARG A 211 21.52 -5.86 -3.83
CA ARG A 211 20.99 -5.46 -2.53
C ARG A 211 21.31 -4.01 -2.20
N ILE A 212 22.53 -3.55 -2.51
CA ILE A 212 22.89 -2.13 -2.35
C ILE A 212 22.02 -1.25 -3.24
N LEU A 213 21.82 -1.62 -4.51
CA LEU A 213 20.98 -0.87 -5.43
C LEU A 213 19.51 -0.82 -4.97
N LEU A 214 18.95 -1.96 -4.52
CA LEU A 214 17.61 -2.02 -3.94
C LEU A 214 17.49 -1.17 -2.67
N GLY A 215 18.50 -1.19 -1.80
CA GLY A 215 18.57 -0.34 -0.61
C GLY A 215 18.61 1.15 -0.97
N ALA A 216 19.42 1.54 -1.95
CA ALA A 216 19.47 2.91 -2.46
C ALA A 216 18.13 3.35 -3.08
N PHE A 217 17.48 2.47 -3.83
CA PHE A 217 16.14 2.72 -4.38
C PHE A 217 15.11 2.93 -3.27
N MET A 218 15.13 2.07 -2.24
CA MET A 218 14.22 2.21 -1.08
C MET A 218 14.43 3.53 -0.35
N LEU A 219 15.69 3.94 -0.14
CA LEU A 219 16.02 5.22 0.49
C LEU A 219 15.53 6.41 -0.36
N ALA A 220 15.74 6.35 -1.67
CA ALA A 220 15.22 7.36 -2.59
C ALA A 220 13.68 7.42 -2.55
N ALA A 221 13.01 6.26 -2.59
CA ALA A 221 11.55 6.22 -2.49
C ALA A 221 11.06 6.74 -1.13
N ALA A 222 11.73 6.41 -0.02
CA ALA A 222 11.39 6.91 1.32
C ALA A 222 11.59 8.43 1.45
N ALA A 223 12.65 8.99 0.86
CA ALA A 223 12.85 10.43 0.84
C ALA A 223 11.77 11.13 -0.02
N CYS A 224 11.41 10.58 -1.18
CA CYS A 224 10.30 11.10 -1.98
C CYS A 224 8.95 10.99 -1.23
N LEU A 225 8.72 9.90 -0.49
CA LEU A 225 7.55 9.72 0.38
C LEU A 225 7.50 10.81 1.47
N ALA A 226 8.60 11.11 2.12
CA ALA A 226 8.70 12.21 3.10
C ALA A 226 8.28 13.55 2.48
N MET A 227 8.73 13.85 1.25
CA MET A 227 8.40 15.08 0.51
C MET A 227 6.91 15.18 0.13
N THR A 228 6.13 14.09 0.21
CA THR A 228 4.66 14.15 0.05
C THR A 228 3.97 14.72 1.27
N TYR A 229 4.61 14.73 2.44
CA TYR A 229 4.04 15.08 3.74
C TYR A 229 2.74 14.31 4.07
N ALA A 230 2.58 13.10 3.51
CA ALA A 230 1.44 12.20 3.77
C ALA A 230 1.69 11.41 5.07
N ARG A 231 1.23 11.94 6.20
CA ARG A 231 1.46 11.38 7.56
C ARG A 231 1.07 9.92 7.69
N GLY A 232 -0.13 9.58 7.17
CA GLY A 232 -0.65 8.20 7.22
C GLY A 232 0.29 7.20 6.53
N ALA A 233 0.69 7.48 5.29
CA ALA A 233 1.56 6.61 4.52
C ALA A 233 2.96 6.47 5.17
N CYS A 234 3.54 7.57 5.65
CA CYS A 234 4.82 7.51 6.38
C CYS A 234 4.74 6.61 7.62
N LEU A 235 3.63 6.69 8.38
CA LEU A 235 3.42 5.83 9.55
C LEU A 235 3.19 4.37 9.14
N VAL A 236 2.41 4.12 8.09
CA VAL A 236 2.12 2.76 7.60
C VAL A 236 3.39 2.04 7.20
N ILE A 237 4.26 2.66 6.38
CA ILE A 237 5.50 2.00 5.97
C ILE A 237 6.46 1.81 7.15
N ALA A 238 6.52 2.76 8.08
CA ALA A 238 7.30 2.63 9.31
C ALA A 238 6.81 1.44 10.17
N VAL A 239 5.49 1.30 10.36
CA VAL A 239 4.89 0.19 11.12
C VAL A 239 5.16 -1.16 10.43
N ILE A 240 5.02 -1.26 9.11
CA ILE A 240 5.27 -2.50 8.36
C ILE A 240 6.74 -2.93 8.49
N LEU A 241 7.68 -2.00 8.25
CA LEU A 241 9.11 -2.31 8.31
C LEU A 241 9.58 -2.57 9.74
N ALA A 242 9.13 -1.78 10.71
CA ALA A 242 9.43 -2.00 12.13
C ALA A 242 8.82 -3.33 12.64
N GLY A 243 7.57 -3.63 12.27
CA GLY A 243 6.92 -4.90 12.59
C GLY A 243 7.67 -6.09 12.00
N TYR A 244 8.07 -6.02 10.73
CA TYR A 244 8.93 -7.05 10.13
C TYR A 244 10.26 -7.16 10.87
N GLY A 245 10.89 -6.04 11.19
CA GLY A 245 12.15 -5.98 11.92
C GLY A 245 12.06 -6.60 13.31
N ALA A 246 11.00 -6.31 14.04
CA ALA A 246 10.76 -6.86 15.37
C ALA A 246 10.51 -8.37 15.36
N LEU A 247 9.78 -8.87 14.33
CA LEU A 247 9.36 -10.27 14.25
C LEU A 247 10.39 -11.18 13.57
N ARG A 248 11.21 -10.65 12.65
CA ARG A 248 12.07 -11.46 11.76
C ARG A 248 13.54 -11.11 11.80
N ASP A 249 13.90 -9.82 11.80
CA ASP A 249 15.30 -9.39 11.74
C ASP A 249 15.49 -8.02 12.39
N ARG A 250 16.05 -8.01 13.60
CA ARG A 250 16.33 -6.77 14.38
C ARG A 250 17.21 -5.75 13.65
N ARG A 251 17.95 -6.17 12.62
CA ARG A 251 18.75 -5.24 11.80
C ARG A 251 17.86 -4.34 10.96
N VAL A 252 16.72 -4.87 10.48
CA VAL A 252 15.72 -4.07 9.77
C VAL A 252 15.12 -3.04 10.71
N LEU A 253 14.79 -3.42 11.95
CA LEU A 253 14.30 -2.49 12.96
C LEU A 253 15.31 -1.37 13.25
N ALA A 254 16.57 -1.73 13.45
CA ALA A 254 17.64 -0.75 13.68
C ALA A 254 17.80 0.20 12.47
N ALA A 255 17.79 -0.33 11.25
CA ALA A 255 17.85 0.48 10.03
C ALA A 255 16.65 1.42 9.90
N CYS A 256 15.44 0.95 10.22
CA CYS A 256 14.22 1.76 10.21
C CYS A 256 14.33 2.95 11.19
N VAL A 257 14.76 2.69 12.43
CA VAL A 257 14.98 3.74 13.44
C VAL A 257 16.00 4.77 12.96
N VAL A 258 17.13 4.32 12.39
CA VAL A 258 18.17 5.23 11.86
C VAL A 258 17.64 6.08 10.71
N VAL A 259 16.91 5.50 9.76
CA VAL A 259 16.33 6.24 8.62
C VAL A 259 15.32 7.27 9.10
N ILE A 260 14.41 6.91 10.02
CA ILE A 260 13.43 7.85 10.59
C ILE A 260 14.14 9.00 11.33
N ALA A 261 15.15 8.69 12.15
CA ALA A 261 15.92 9.71 12.86
C ALA A 261 16.63 10.68 11.89
N LEU A 262 17.22 10.16 10.81
CA LEU A 262 17.84 10.99 9.78
C LEU A 262 16.84 11.86 9.04
N LEU A 263 15.67 11.33 8.67
CA LEU A 263 14.60 12.11 8.01
C LEU A 263 14.13 13.26 8.91
N PHE A 264 13.92 13.01 10.20
CA PHE A 264 13.52 14.04 11.16
C PHE A 264 14.61 15.08 11.42
N ALA A 265 15.88 14.68 11.39
CA ALA A 265 17.00 15.61 11.55
C ALA A 265 17.17 16.54 10.34
N VAL A 266 16.83 16.06 9.13
CA VAL A 266 16.95 16.83 7.89
C VAL A 266 15.74 17.73 7.65
N ASP A 267 14.54 17.28 8.04
CA ASP A 267 13.29 18.01 7.84
C ASP A 267 12.49 18.16 9.15
N PRO A 268 12.67 19.27 9.91
CA PRO A 268 11.91 19.53 11.13
C PRO A 268 10.40 19.64 10.89
N MET A 269 9.97 20.13 9.71
CA MET A 269 8.55 20.22 9.37
C MET A 269 7.91 18.82 9.26
N LEU A 270 8.64 17.83 8.72
CA LEU A 270 8.19 16.44 8.70
C LEU A 270 8.01 15.90 10.13
N TYR A 271 8.92 16.23 11.04
CA TYR A 271 8.82 15.85 12.45
C TYR A 271 7.56 16.43 13.10
N GLU A 272 7.33 17.74 12.99
CA GLU A 272 6.15 18.40 13.55
C GLU A 272 4.86 17.82 12.97
N ARG A 273 4.86 17.57 11.67
CA ARG A 273 3.68 17.05 10.97
C ARG A 273 3.36 15.60 11.36
N ILE A 274 4.34 14.73 11.58
CA ILE A 274 4.10 13.35 12.04
C ILE A 274 3.72 13.33 13.52
N THR A 275 4.36 14.13 14.35
CA THR A 275 4.04 14.19 15.79
C THR A 275 2.68 14.84 16.06
N SER A 276 2.19 15.71 15.18
CA SER A 276 0.85 16.31 15.33
C SER A 276 -0.28 15.28 15.35
N VAL A 277 -0.09 14.09 14.74
CA VAL A 277 -1.05 12.98 14.83
C VAL A 277 -1.32 12.54 16.28
N PHE A 278 -0.33 12.70 17.15
CA PHE A 278 -0.42 12.26 18.56
C PHE A 278 -0.69 13.41 19.52
N THR A 279 -0.52 14.67 19.10
CA THR A 279 -0.55 15.83 20.01
C THR A 279 -1.74 16.75 19.80
N LYS A 280 -2.32 16.76 18.61
CA LYS A 280 -3.43 17.64 18.24
C LYS A 280 -4.45 16.89 17.39
N VAL A 281 -5.72 16.97 17.77
CA VAL A 281 -6.81 16.62 16.84
C VAL A 281 -6.86 17.76 15.83
N ASP A 282 -6.41 17.52 14.60
CA ASP A 282 -6.46 18.52 13.54
C ASP A 282 -7.79 18.46 12.78
N THR A 283 -8.15 19.56 12.12
CA THR A 283 -9.37 19.71 11.32
C THR A 283 -9.56 18.55 10.33
N SER A 284 -8.46 18.04 9.75
CA SER A 284 -8.52 16.90 8.82
C SER A 284 -8.96 15.60 9.49
N THR A 285 -8.63 15.39 10.75
CA THR A 285 -9.07 14.21 11.52
C THR A 285 -10.53 14.35 11.94
N GLU A 286 -10.94 15.55 12.40
CA GLU A 286 -12.34 15.84 12.74
C GLU A 286 -13.26 15.66 11.53
N MET A 287 -12.86 16.19 10.36
CA MET A 287 -13.62 16.02 9.12
C MET A 287 -13.78 14.54 8.74
N ARG A 288 -12.72 13.71 8.88
CA ARG A 288 -12.82 12.28 8.60
C ARG A 288 -13.79 11.56 9.53
N LEU A 289 -13.78 11.90 10.81
CA LEU A 289 -14.74 11.33 11.77
C LEU A 289 -16.19 11.69 11.38
N ALA A 290 -16.43 12.93 10.97
CA ALA A 290 -17.73 13.36 10.46
C ALA A 290 -18.14 12.57 9.19
N PHE A 291 -17.21 12.38 8.24
CA PHE A 291 -17.47 11.55 7.04
C PHE A 291 -17.79 10.11 7.40
N TRP A 292 -17.09 9.53 8.39
CA TRP A 292 -17.33 8.15 8.81
C TRP A 292 -18.69 7.98 9.48
N GLU A 293 -19.12 8.94 10.30
CA GLU A 293 -20.45 8.93 10.92
C GLU A 293 -21.56 8.99 9.85
N SER A 294 -21.45 9.92 8.92
CA SER A 294 -22.36 10.01 7.76
C SER A 294 -22.35 8.72 6.94
N THR A 295 -21.18 8.14 6.71
CA THR A 295 -21.06 6.89 5.93
C THR A 295 -21.69 5.71 6.66
N VAL A 296 -21.56 5.62 7.98
CA VAL A 296 -22.21 4.57 8.77
C VAL A 296 -23.73 4.68 8.67
N ALA A 297 -24.29 5.89 8.68
CA ALA A 297 -25.73 6.09 8.47
C ALA A 297 -26.16 5.63 7.06
N MET A 298 -25.41 5.96 6.00
CA MET A 298 -25.67 5.44 4.64
C MET A 298 -25.66 3.90 4.59
N ILE A 299 -24.72 3.25 5.29
CA ILE A 299 -24.63 1.79 5.33
C ILE A 299 -25.83 1.18 6.07
N GLN A 300 -26.31 1.82 7.14
CA GLN A 300 -27.49 1.37 7.90
C GLN A 300 -28.75 1.42 7.05
N ASP A 301 -28.92 2.46 6.24
CA ASP A 301 -30.08 2.63 5.37
C ASP A 301 -30.01 1.74 4.10
N HIS A 302 -28.80 1.48 3.59
CA HIS A 302 -28.57 0.72 2.35
C HIS A 302 -27.62 -0.50 2.52
N PRO A 303 -27.89 -1.45 3.44
CA PRO A 303 -26.91 -2.48 3.83
C PRO A 303 -26.63 -3.54 2.76
N PHE A 304 -27.53 -3.78 1.82
CA PHE A 304 -27.43 -4.91 0.87
C PHE A 304 -26.80 -4.56 -0.46
N LEU A 305 -27.28 -3.52 -1.14
CA LEU A 305 -26.77 -3.09 -2.45
C LEU A 305 -25.96 -1.80 -2.37
N GLY A 306 -25.98 -1.14 -1.22
CA GLY A 306 -25.36 0.17 -1.05
C GLY A 306 -26.12 1.28 -1.77
N ILE A 307 -25.50 2.45 -1.84
CA ILE A 307 -26.02 3.67 -2.48
C ILE A 307 -25.76 3.72 -4.00
N GLY A 308 -25.02 2.74 -4.54
CA GLY A 308 -24.60 2.67 -5.94
C GLY A 308 -23.12 2.96 -6.14
N TRP A 309 -22.51 2.26 -7.09
CA TRP A 309 -21.07 2.41 -7.40
C TRP A 309 -20.71 3.83 -7.81
N GLY A 310 -19.76 4.46 -7.09
CA GLY A 310 -19.32 5.82 -7.36
C GLY A 310 -20.35 6.91 -7.06
N ALA A 311 -21.46 6.59 -6.37
CA ALA A 311 -22.54 7.52 -6.06
C ALA A 311 -22.31 8.30 -4.75
N TYR A 312 -21.21 8.08 -4.04
CA TYR A 312 -20.96 8.66 -2.71
C TYR A 312 -21.21 10.16 -2.66
N TRP A 313 -20.62 10.93 -3.58
CA TRP A 313 -20.73 12.38 -3.61
C TRP A 313 -22.16 12.90 -3.87
N MET A 314 -23.01 12.10 -4.51
CA MET A 314 -24.41 12.45 -4.79
C MET A 314 -25.30 12.26 -3.56
N VAL A 315 -25.01 11.23 -2.77
CA VAL A 315 -25.83 10.83 -1.61
C VAL A 315 -25.33 11.49 -0.33
N TYR A 316 -24.01 11.78 -0.23
CA TYR A 316 -23.40 12.38 0.96
C TYR A 316 -24.13 13.64 1.47
N PRO A 317 -24.58 14.59 0.64
CA PRO A 317 -25.29 15.80 1.12
C PRO A 317 -26.56 15.51 1.94
N GLU A 318 -27.21 14.37 1.73
CA GLU A 318 -28.40 13.97 2.50
C GLU A 318 -28.04 13.48 3.92
N TYR A 319 -26.80 13.05 4.12
CA TYR A 319 -26.24 12.54 5.37
C TYR A 319 -25.20 13.49 6.01
N ASP A 320 -25.07 14.70 5.46
CA ASP A 320 -24.10 15.66 5.97
C ASP A 320 -24.64 16.35 7.23
N PHE A 321 -24.19 15.88 8.39
CA PHE A 321 -24.61 16.41 9.69
C PHE A 321 -23.79 17.63 10.16
N TYR A 322 -22.61 17.85 9.57
CA TYR A 322 -21.62 18.78 10.14
C TYR A 322 -21.20 19.91 9.21
N LEU A 323 -21.21 19.70 7.89
CA LEU A 323 -20.67 20.63 6.90
C LEU A 323 -21.77 21.32 6.07
N GLN A 324 -23.00 21.34 6.56
CA GLN A 324 -24.17 21.92 5.88
C GLN A 324 -23.88 23.34 5.38
N GLY A 325 -23.86 23.51 4.05
CA GLY A 325 -23.61 24.79 3.40
C GLY A 325 -22.16 25.05 2.97
N ALA A 326 -21.22 24.18 3.26
CA ALA A 326 -19.89 24.24 2.66
C ALA A 326 -19.97 23.76 1.20
N ASN A 327 -19.53 24.56 0.23
CA ASN A 327 -19.44 24.18 -1.19
C ASN A 327 -18.30 23.18 -1.44
N VAL A 328 -18.15 22.17 -0.57
CA VAL A 328 -17.10 21.14 -0.66
C VAL A 328 -17.70 19.86 -1.16
N LEU A 329 -17.22 19.39 -2.31
CA LEU A 329 -17.63 18.12 -2.88
C LEU A 329 -16.88 16.97 -2.22
N ILE A 330 -17.56 16.19 -1.37
CA ILE A 330 -17.00 15.00 -0.72
C ILE A 330 -17.23 13.80 -1.61
N VAL A 331 -16.15 13.28 -2.20
CA VAL A 331 -16.23 12.25 -3.25
C VAL A 331 -16.08 10.82 -2.73
N HIS A 332 -15.60 10.63 -1.49
CA HIS A 332 -15.44 9.31 -0.84
C HIS A 332 -15.28 9.47 0.68
N ALA A 333 -15.44 8.37 1.41
CA ALA A 333 -15.44 8.33 2.88
C ALA A 333 -14.04 8.53 3.53
N HIS A 334 -12.96 8.68 2.79
CA HIS A 334 -11.58 8.61 3.31
C HIS A 334 -11.31 7.39 4.20
N ASN A 335 -11.96 6.28 3.87
CA ASN A 335 -11.82 4.98 4.51
C ASN A 335 -12.31 3.92 3.53
N ILE A 336 -11.40 3.07 3.04
CA ILE A 336 -11.71 2.06 2.02
C ILE A 336 -12.80 1.07 2.49
N TYR A 337 -12.81 0.74 3.78
CA TYR A 337 -13.75 -0.23 4.34
C TYR A 337 -15.17 0.33 4.34
N LEU A 338 -15.33 1.54 4.84
CA LEU A 338 -16.60 2.23 4.89
C LEU A 338 -17.08 2.60 3.49
N ASN A 339 -16.20 3.07 2.62
CA ASN A 339 -16.55 3.48 1.26
C ASN A 339 -17.14 2.31 0.46
N TYR A 340 -16.47 1.14 0.46
CA TYR A 340 -17.00 -0.03 -0.24
C TYR A 340 -18.31 -0.55 0.37
N MET A 341 -18.44 -0.53 1.71
CA MET A 341 -19.70 -0.92 2.36
C MET A 341 -20.86 0.03 2.01
N ALA A 342 -20.58 1.34 1.90
CA ALA A 342 -21.60 2.32 1.52
C ALA A 342 -22.00 2.18 0.05
N GLU A 343 -21.04 2.06 -0.88
CA GLU A 343 -21.32 2.09 -2.32
C GLU A 343 -21.91 0.78 -2.87
N ILE A 344 -21.45 -0.38 -2.36
CA ILE A 344 -21.84 -1.70 -2.90
C ILE A 344 -22.49 -2.61 -1.86
N GLY A 345 -22.79 -2.06 -0.70
CA GLY A 345 -23.37 -2.81 0.42
C GLY A 345 -22.37 -3.77 1.08
N ILE A 346 -22.80 -4.33 2.21
CA ILE A 346 -21.98 -5.28 2.99
C ILE A 346 -21.60 -6.53 2.17
N PRO A 347 -22.52 -7.16 1.38
CA PRO A 347 -22.15 -8.34 0.59
C PRO A 347 -21.08 -8.06 -0.47
N GLY A 348 -21.16 -6.91 -1.15
CA GLY A 348 -20.16 -6.49 -2.14
C GLY A 348 -18.81 -6.21 -1.49
N ALA A 349 -18.81 -5.50 -0.36
CA ALA A 349 -17.60 -5.25 0.42
C ALA A 349 -16.95 -6.56 0.91
N VAL A 350 -17.72 -7.53 1.40
CA VAL A 350 -17.21 -8.85 1.80
C VAL A 350 -16.56 -9.56 0.61
N ALA A 351 -17.16 -9.55 -0.58
CA ALA A 351 -16.58 -10.15 -1.78
C ALA A 351 -15.25 -9.47 -2.16
N PHE A 352 -15.21 -8.12 -2.13
CA PHE A 352 -13.99 -7.36 -2.38
C PHE A 352 -12.90 -7.68 -1.36
N PHE A 353 -13.20 -7.64 -0.06
CA PHE A 353 -12.19 -7.91 0.98
C PHE A 353 -11.74 -9.37 0.99
N TRP A 354 -12.59 -10.31 0.59
CA TRP A 354 -12.15 -11.69 0.35
C TRP A 354 -11.10 -11.75 -0.77
N PHE A 355 -11.34 -11.09 -1.90
CA PHE A 355 -10.36 -10.97 -2.98
C PHE A 355 -9.08 -10.28 -2.50
N PHE A 356 -9.21 -9.15 -1.83
CA PHE A 356 -8.13 -8.28 -1.38
C PHE A 356 -7.22 -8.96 -0.33
N PHE A 357 -7.79 -9.38 0.80
CA PHE A 357 -7.03 -10.06 1.85
C PHE A 357 -6.62 -11.47 1.45
N GLY A 358 -7.42 -12.14 0.63
CA GLY A 358 -7.06 -13.41 0.04
C GLY A 358 -5.79 -13.31 -0.79
N THR A 359 -5.66 -12.27 -1.61
CA THR A 359 -4.45 -11.96 -2.39
C THR A 359 -3.24 -11.74 -1.48
N MET A 360 -3.37 -10.93 -0.44
CA MET A 360 -2.33 -10.68 0.55
C MET A 360 -1.83 -11.98 1.19
N ILE A 361 -2.77 -12.76 1.74
CA ILE A 361 -2.44 -14.01 2.43
C ILE A 361 -1.82 -15.03 1.47
N MET A 362 -2.34 -15.12 0.24
CA MET A 362 -1.78 -15.99 -0.79
C MET A 362 -0.33 -15.58 -1.10
N ALA A 363 -0.06 -14.31 -1.35
CA ALA A 363 1.27 -13.81 -1.64
C ALA A 363 2.24 -14.11 -0.48
N LEU A 364 1.88 -13.82 0.77
CA LEU A 364 2.71 -14.09 1.94
C LEU A 364 2.95 -15.59 2.21
N ARG A 365 2.02 -16.46 1.79
CA ARG A 365 2.11 -17.92 1.96
C ARG A 365 2.74 -18.64 0.78
N THR A 366 2.93 -17.97 -0.36
CA THR A 366 3.57 -18.57 -1.54
C THR A 366 5.06 -18.76 -1.26
N HIS A 367 5.53 -19.98 -1.36
CA HIS A 367 6.90 -20.38 -1.02
C HIS A 367 7.66 -20.78 -2.28
N PHE A 368 8.87 -20.27 -2.42
CA PHE A 368 9.84 -20.73 -3.39
C PHE A 368 11.04 -21.36 -2.67
N PRO A 369 11.69 -22.39 -3.25
CA PRO A 369 12.84 -23.02 -2.64
C PRO A 369 13.96 -22.01 -2.38
N GLU A 370 14.41 -21.93 -1.13
CA GLU A 370 15.56 -21.10 -0.78
C GLU A 370 16.84 -21.89 -1.07
N MET A 371 17.62 -21.42 -2.02
CA MET A 371 18.96 -21.97 -2.26
C MET A 371 19.93 -21.47 -1.17
N PRO A 372 20.93 -22.27 -0.76
CA PRO A 372 21.88 -21.86 0.27
C PRO A 372 22.66 -20.61 -0.15
N VAL A 373 22.72 -19.63 0.76
CA VAL A 373 23.41 -18.36 0.53
C VAL A 373 24.92 -18.60 0.35
N ARG A 374 25.42 -18.38 -0.85
CA ARG A 374 26.86 -18.33 -1.08
C ARG A 374 27.39 -17.00 -0.53
N LYS A 375 28.20 -17.04 0.52
CA LYS A 375 28.85 -15.84 1.10
C LYS A 375 29.78 -15.23 0.04
N LEU A 376 29.31 -14.23 -0.68
CA LEU A 376 30.14 -13.45 -1.60
C LEU A 376 30.96 -12.45 -0.76
N ARG A 377 32.23 -12.80 -0.46
CA ARG A 377 33.22 -11.89 0.11
C ARG A 377 33.99 -11.23 -1.05
N GLY A 378 34.20 -9.92 -0.98
CA GLY A 378 34.99 -9.17 -1.96
C GLY A 378 34.53 -7.72 -2.16
N ALA A 379 35.29 -6.94 -2.91
CA ALA A 379 34.96 -5.57 -3.29
C ALA A 379 33.72 -5.54 -4.20
N PHE A 380 33.03 -4.40 -4.23
CA PHE A 380 31.91 -4.14 -5.16
C PHE A 380 32.38 -4.25 -6.60
N ARG A 381 31.64 -4.96 -7.44
CA ARG A 381 31.94 -5.14 -8.87
C ARG A 381 30.71 -4.81 -9.71
N TRP A 382 30.81 -3.79 -10.55
CA TRP A 382 29.75 -3.36 -11.46
C TRP A 382 29.27 -4.47 -12.40
N GLU A 383 30.17 -5.35 -12.86
CA GLU A 383 29.88 -6.48 -13.73
C GLU A 383 28.80 -7.42 -13.14
N ARG A 384 28.75 -7.53 -11.80
CA ARG A 384 27.78 -8.38 -11.10
C ARG A 384 26.36 -7.83 -11.10
N LEU A 385 26.15 -6.57 -11.40
CA LEU A 385 24.79 -6.01 -11.60
C LEU A 385 24.16 -6.58 -12.87
N TRP A 386 24.95 -6.92 -13.86
CA TRP A 386 24.52 -7.39 -15.18
C TRP A 386 24.45 -8.92 -15.28
N THR A 387 24.94 -9.67 -14.27
CA THR A 387 24.77 -11.12 -14.23
C THR A 387 23.29 -11.48 -14.09
N ASP A 388 22.87 -12.65 -14.56
CA ASP A 388 21.49 -13.05 -14.44
C ASP A 388 21.07 -13.14 -12.97
N TRP A 389 19.89 -12.58 -12.68
CA TRP A 389 19.29 -12.67 -11.38
C TRP A 389 18.63 -14.05 -11.23
N GLU A 390 18.92 -14.74 -10.14
CA GLU A 390 18.30 -16.02 -9.84
C GLU A 390 16.78 -15.90 -9.81
N GLU A 391 16.11 -16.75 -10.58
CA GLU A 391 14.64 -16.69 -10.72
C GLU A 391 13.94 -16.91 -9.41
N SER A 392 14.41 -17.88 -8.63
CA SER A 392 13.85 -18.19 -7.31
C SER A 392 13.88 -16.99 -6.34
N ASP A 393 14.96 -16.19 -6.37
CA ASP A 393 15.10 -15.00 -5.52
C ASP A 393 14.10 -13.91 -5.91
N ILE A 394 13.90 -13.71 -7.23
CA ILE A 394 12.93 -12.74 -7.74
C ILE A 394 11.51 -13.16 -7.38
N LEU A 395 11.15 -14.41 -7.65
CA LEU A 395 9.80 -14.90 -7.40
C LEU A 395 9.47 -14.89 -5.90
N ALA A 396 10.42 -15.32 -5.05
CA ALA A 396 10.26 -15.26 -3.59
C ALA A 396 10.18 -13.82 -3.08
N GLY A 397 11.03 -12.93 -3.59
CA GLY A 397 11.07 -11.51 -3.22
C GLY A 397 9.80 -10.77 -3.65
N LEU A 398 9.34 -10.98 -4.89
CA LEU A 398 8.09 -10.41 -5.38
C LEU A 398 6.88 -10.92 -4.60
N SER A 399 6.83 -12.21 -4.29
CA SER A 399 5.73 -12.79 -3.50
C SER A 399 5.62 -12.13 -2.12
N GLN A 400 6.74 -12.00 -1.42
CA GLN A 400 6.79 -11.32 -0.12
C GLN A 400 6.47 -9.82 -0.25
N GLY A 401 7.06 -9.15 -1.24
CA GLY A 401 6.84 -7.73 -1.50
C GLY A 401 5.39 -7.40 -1.83
N ILE A 402 4.72 -8.21 -2.66
CA ILE A 402 3.30 -8.07 -2.99
C ILE A 402 2.43 -8.21 -1.73
N GLY A 403 2.70 -9.21 -0.88
CA GLY A 403 1.93 -9.36 0.35
C GLY A 403 2.04 -8.16 1.28
N LEU A 404 3.24 -7.58 1.41
CA LEU A 404 3.46 -6.35 2.18
C LEU A 404 2.86 -5.12 1.49
N ALA A 405 2.87 -5.06 0.17
CA ALA A 405 2.26 -3.97 -0.60
C ALA A 405 0.73 -3.95 -0.43
N VAL A 406 0.07 -5.10 -0.47
CA VAL A 406 -1.38 -5.17 -0.19
C VAL A 406 -1.66 -4.82 1.28
N LEU A 407 -0.79 -5.22 2.21
CA LEU A 407 -0.89 -4.81 3.62
C LEU A 407 -0.75 -3.29 3.77
N SER A 408 0.14 -2.63 3.01
CA SER A 408 0.27 -1.17 3.07
C SER A 408 -0.99 -0.46 2.57
N VAL A 409 -1.61 -0.95 1.49
CA VAL A 409 -2.91 -0.44 1.02
C VAL A 409 -4.00 -0.67 2.06
N ALA A 410 -4.03 -1.83 2.74
CA ALA A 410 -4.99 -2.13 3.79
C ALA A 410 -4.87 -1.16 4.99
N LEU A 411 -3.66 -0.87 5.44
CA LEU A 411 -3.43 0.03 6.57
C LEU A 411 -3.69 1.50 6.20
N ASN A 412 -3.24 1.95 5.03
CA ASN A 412 -3.59 3.28 4.52
C ASN A 412 -5.11 3.44 4.36
N GLY A 413 -5.78 2.38 3.93
CA GLY A 413 -7.23 2.32 3.74
C GLY A 413 -8.06 2.55 5.01
N LEU A 414 -7.46 2.53 6.19
CA LEU A 414 -8.12 2.91 7.45
C LEU A 414 -8.38 4.42 7.55
N THR A 415 -7.58 5.24 6.87
CA THR A 415 -7.63 6.70 7.00
C THR A 415 -7.72 7.44 5.68
N ASP A 416 -7.64 6.73 4.54
CA ASP A 416 -7.82 7.30 3.21
C ASP A 416 -8.32 6.23 2.23
N ASP A 417 -8.84 6.63 1.07
CA ASP A 417 -9.20 5.71 -0.01
C ASP A 417 -8.22 5.86 -1.18
N LEU A 418 -7.13 5.08 -1.13
CA LEU A 418 -6.13 5.07 -2.20
C LEU A 418 -6.64 4.45 -3.50
N LEU A 419 -7.73 3.69 -3.45
CA LEU A 419 -8.30 3.00 -4.61
C LEU A 419 -9.35 3.82 -5.35
N PHE A 420 -9.61 5.02 -4.88
CA PHE A 420 -10.56 5.95 -5.49
C PHE A 420 -10.25 6.27 -6.95
N ASN A 421 -8.99 6.33 -7.36
CA ASN A 421 -8.61 6.65 -8.74
C ASN A 421 -8.27 5.42 -9.59
N ILE A 422 -8.42 5.56 -10.91
CA ILE A 422 -8.19 4.51 -11.89
C ILE A 422 -6.77 3.90 -11.80
N PRO A 423 -5.67 4.70 -11.78
CA PRO A 423 -4.32 4.12 -11.76
C PRO A 423 -4.05 3.26 -10.53
N SER A 424 -4.49 3.69 -9.33
CA SER A 424 -4.27 2.95 -8.08
C SER A 424 -5.02 1.63 -8.07
N SER A 425 -6.27 1.63 -8.54
CA SER A 425 -7.05 0.41 -8.64
C SER A 425 -6.50 -0.53 -9.71
N MET A 426 -6.10 -0.04 -10.89
CA MET A 426 -5.38 -0.86 -11.88
C MET A 426 -4.13 -1.50 -11.28
N LEU A 427 -3.35 -0.73 -10.49
CA LEU A 427 -2.14 -1.24 -9.84
C LEU A 427 -2.48 -2.36 -8.84
N LEU A 428 -3.53 -2.21 -8.04
CA LEU A 428 -3.98 -3.27 -7.12
C LEU A 428 -4.35 -4.54 -7.87
N TRP A 429 -5.15 -4.44 -8.95
CA TRP A 429 -5.56 -5.59 -9.75
C TRP A 429 -4.38 -6.23 -10.49
N MET A 430 -3.42 -5.44 -10.95
CA MET A 430 -2.14 -5.92 -11.49
C MET A 430 -1.37 -6.74 -10.45
N ILE A 431 -1.21 -6.21 -9.23
CA ILE A 431 -0.54 -6.88 -8.12
C ILE A 431 -1.27 -8.18 -7.75
N ALA A 432 -2.61 -8.17 -7.72
CA ALA A 432 -3.41 -9.34 -7.44
C ALA A 432 -3.24 -10.44 -8.50
N ALA A 433 -3.22 -10.06 -9.78
CA ALA A 433 -2.95 -10.98 -10.88
C ALA A 433 -1.54 -11.59 -10.78
N LEU A 434 -0.53 -10.75 -10.50
CA LEU A 434 0.85 -11.21 -10.30
C LEU A 434 0.96 -12.17 -9.11
N ALA A 435 0.28 -11.90 -8.00
CA ALA A 435 0.20 -12.83 -6.86
C ALA A 435 -0.41 -14.17 -7.25
N GLY A 436 -1.51 -14.15 -8.01
CA GLY A 436 -2.16 -15.35 -8.55
C GLY A 436 -1.22 -16.16 -9.43
N VAL A 437 -0.51 -15.49 -10.36
CA VAL A 437 0.48 -16.11 -11.25
C VAL A 437 1.65 -16.70 -10.47
N LEU A 438 2.20 -15.98 -9.48
CA LEU A 438 3.26 -16.49 -8.60
C LEU A 438 2.82 -17.74 -7.85
N SER A 439 1.57 -17.75 -7.36
CA SER A 439 1.00 -18.96 -6.72
C SER A 439 0.94 -20.16 -7.67
N CYS A 440 0.67 -19.95 -8.97
CA CYS A 440 0.69 -21.00 -9.97
C CYS A 440 2.11 -21.48 -10.32
N MET A 441 3.12 -20.62 -10.23
CA MET A 441 4.53 -20.95 -10.46
C MET A 441 5.20 -21.60 -9.24
N SER A 442 4.62 -21.47 -8.07
CA SER A 442 5.16 -22.06 -6.84
C SER A 442 5.09 -23.58 -6.88
N PRO A 443 6.16 -24.29 -6.53
CA PRO A 443 6.12 -25.75 -6.39
C PRO A 443 5.05 -26.14 -5.38
N GLN A 444 4.15 -27.02 -5.78
CA GLN A 444 3.11 -27.51 -4.87
C GLN A 444 3.77 -28.33 -3.77
N LYS A 445 3.60 -27.89 -2.51
CA LYS A 445 4.01 -28.70 -1.37
C LYS A 445 3.20 -30.00 -1.36
N THR A 446 3.87 -31.12 -1.23
CA THR A 446 3.22 -32.42 -1.05
C THR A 446 2.34 -32.40 0.20
N ALA A 447 1.33 -33.28 0.27
CA ALA A 447 0.45 -33.36 1.45
C ALA A 447 1.25 -33.63 2.74
N ALA A 448 2.36 -34.39 2.64
CA ALA A 448 3.28 -34.68 3.74
C ALA A 448 4.03 -33.41 4.21
N GLU A 449 4.53 -32.59 3.29
CA GLU A 449 5.20 -31.32 3.61
C GLU A 449 4.26 -30.26 4.19
N LYS A 450 2.99 -30.22 3.73
CA LYS A 450 1.97 -29.36 4.33
C LYS A 450 1.69 -29.73 5.78
N LYS A 451 1.62 -31.03 6.09
CA LYS A 451 1.37 -31.55 7.45
C LYS A 451 2.59 -31.32 8.37
N ALA A 452 3.81 -31.53 7.84
CA ALA A 452 5.05 -31.29 8.57
C ALA A 452 5.24 -29.79 8.87
N GLY A 453 5.04 -28.91 7.89
CA GLY A 453 5.16 -27.45 8.08
C GLY A 453 4.13 -26.86 9.05
N GLY A 454 2.90 -27.39 9.07
CA GLY A 454 1.89 -26.98 10.04
C GLY A 454 2.27 -27.37 11.47
N ASN A 455 2.80 -28.58 11.67
CA ASN A 455 3.26 -29.06 12.97
C ASN A 455 4.51 -28.28 13.46
N GLU A 456 5.43 -27.96 12.57
CA GLU A 456 6.63 -27.17 12.90
C GLU A 456 6.28 -25.73 13.27
N PHE A 457 5.34 -25.10 12.58
CA PHE A 457 4.86 -23.76 12.92
C PHE A 457 4.22 -23.73 14.32
N LEU A 458 3.34 -24.68 14.60
CA LEU A 458 2.70 -24.80 15.92
C LEU A 458 3.71 -25.10 17.03
N ALA A 459 4.70 -25.95 16.74
CA ALA A 459 5.77 -26.26 17.69
C ALA A 459 6.65 -25.03 17.98
N ARG A 460 7.05 -24.27 16.95
CA ARG A 460 7.79 -23.01 17.12
C ARG A 460 6.98 -21.96 17.85
N PHE A 461 5.71 -21.81 17.51
CA PHE A 461 4.83 -20.85 18.19
C PHE A 461 4.66 -21.17 19.68
N ARG A 462 4.45 -22.47 20.01
CA ARG A 462 4.38 -22.93 21.42
C ARG A 462 5.70 -22.73 22.15
N ALA A 463 6.84 -23.05 21.53
CA ALA A 463 8.16 -22.86 22.12
C ALA A 463 8.43 -21.39 22.43
N THR A 464 8.13 -20.47 21.49
CA THR A 464 8.28 -19.03 21.68
C THR A 464 7.36 -18.50 22.76
N ALA A 465 6.10 -18.95 22.80
CA ALA A 465 5.16 -18.56 23.84
C ALA A 465 5.59 -19.02 25.24
N VAL A 466 6.11 -20.25 25.36
CA VAL A 466 6.63 -20.78 26.63
C VAL A 466 7.89 -20.02 27.07
N GLN A 467 8.78 -19.70 26.13
CA GLN A 467 10.00 -18.94 26.43
C GLN A 467 9.67 -17.52 26.90
N ASN A 468 8.76 -16.83 26.21
CA ASN A 468 8.31 -15.48 26.61
C ASN A 468 7.62 -15.49 27.98
N ALA A 469 6.81 -16.52 28.27
CA ALA A 469 6.18 -16.70 29.57
C ALA A 469 7.22 -16.95 30.69
N LYS A 470 8.28 -17.72 30.41
CA LYS A 470 9.38 -17.98 31.35
C LYS A 470 10.18 -16.70 31.62
N GLU A 471 10.54 -15.95 30.57
CA GLU A 471 11.25 -14.67 30.72
C GLU A 471 10.42 -13.62 31.48
N ALA A 472 9.10 -13.57 31.26
CA ALA A 472 8.21 -12.70 32.02
C ALA A 472 8.15 -13.12 33.51
N LYS A 473 8.09 -14.41 33.80
CA LYS A 473 8.11 -14.94 35.16
C LYS A 473 9.44 -14.62 35.87
N ASP A 474 10.58 -14.84 35.21
CA ASP A 474 11.89 -14.57 35.76
C ASP A 474 12.10 -13.05 36.03
N LYS A 475 11.58 -12.17 35.16
CA LYS A 475 11.57 -10.72 35.38
C LYS A 475 10.72 -10.29 36.56
N VAL A 476 9.55 -10.91 36.74
CA VAL A 476 8.67 -10.62 37.89
C VAL A 476 9.32 -11.12 39.17
N GLN A 477 9.89 -12.31 39.17
CA GLN A 477 10.55 -12.90 40.33
C GLN A 477 11.79 -12.10 40.73
N GLY A 478 12.63 -11.68 39.78
CA GLY A 478 13.77 -10.79 40.05
C GLY A 478 13.39 -9.42 40.61
N LYS A 479 12.24 -8.85 40.16
CA LYS A 479 11.71 -7.61 40.76
C LYS A 479 11.20 -7.81 42.18
N VAL A 480 10.57 -8.95 42.46
CA VAL A 480 10.09 -9.28 43.80
C VAL A 480 11.26 -9.50 44.76
N GLU A 481 12.29 -10.26 44.33
CA GLU A 481 13.49 -10.52 45.13
C GLU A 481 14.27 -9.22 45.42
N ALA A 482 14.42 -8.33 44.42
CA ALA A 482 15.05 -7.02 44.59
C ALA A 482 14.28 -6.14 45.57
N LYS A 483 12.93 -6.18 45.54
CA LYS A 483 12.06 -5.43 46.47
C LYS A 483 12.11 -5.98 47.89
N VAL A 484 12.16 -7.32 48.04
CA VAL A 484 12.30 -7.99 49.34
C VAL A 484 13.68 -7.74 49.94
N HIS A 485 14.74 -7.79 49.13
CA HIS A 485 16.10 -7.47 49.57
C HIS A 485 16.21 -6.01 50.02
N GLY A 486 15.62 -5.07 49.27
CA GLY A 486 15.58 -3.64 49.64
C GLY A 486 14.74 -3.35 50.88
N MET A 487 13.78 -4.21 51.25
CA MET A 487 13.02 -4.12 52.52
C MET A 487 13.77 -4.72 53.69
N LEU A 488 14.52 -5.81 53.52
CA LEU A 488 15.25 -6.51 54.57
C LEU A 488 16.58 -5.83 54.95
N TYR A 489 17.17 -5.05 54.05
CA TYR A 489 18.43 -4.33 54.31
C TYR A 489 18.27 -2.81 54.34
N ARG A 490 17.11 -2.30 54.76
CA ARG A 490 16.99 -0.90 55.18
C ARG A 490 17.71 -0.77 56.54
N GLU A 491 19.02 -0.43 56.51
CA GLU A 491 19.76 0.01 57.66
C GLU A 491 19.05 1.24 58.23
N THR A 492 18.55 1.13 59.43
CA THR A 492 18.16 2.27 60.26
C THR A 492 19.39 3.14 60.49
N PRO A 493 19.35 4.45 60.24
CA PRO A 493 20.45 5.32 60.60
C PRO A 493 20.61 5.31 62.12
N VAL A 494 21.72 4.81 62.62
CA VAL A 494 22.13 4.98 64.03
C VAL A 494 22.58 6.44 64.18
N GLU A 495 21.80 7.27 64.91
CA GLU A 495 22.24 8.58 65.36
C GLU A 495 23.41 8.42 66.33
N PRO A 496 24.51 9.17 66.18
CA PRO A 496 25.52 9.27 67.22
C PRO A 496 25.06 10.25 68.32
N VAL A 497 24.88 9.71 69.52
CA VAL A 497 24.66 10.49 70.74
C VAL A 497 25.97 11.24 71.10
N GLY A 498 25.87 12.56 71.25
CA GLY A 498 26.71 13.32 72.13
C GLY A 498 27.62 14.39 71.58
N ALA A 499 27.25 15.64 71.69
CA ALA A 499 27.99 16.66 72.44
C ALA A 499 27.26 18.02 72.41
N ALA A 500 26.96 18.50 73.57
CA ALA A 500 26.35 19.80 73.87
C ALA A 500 27.33 20.95 73.61
N LYS A 501 26.78 22.12 73.23
CA LYS A 501 26.97 23.51 73.75
C LYS A 501 26.78 24.50 72.63
N ALA A 502 25.86 25.31 72.72
CA ALA A 502 25.60 26.55 73.41
C ALA A 502 25.46 27.74 72.46
N ALA A 503 24.39 28.46 72.72
CA ALA A 503 24.20 29.92 72.55
C ALA A 503 24.17 30.44 71.08
N SER A 504 23.30 31.31 70.68
CA SER A 504 22.44 32.30 71.26
C SER A 504 21.64 32.97 70.13
N ASP A 505 20.39 33.35 70.42
CA ASP A 505 19.73 34.58 69.98
C ASP A 505 19.74 34.97 68.50
N SER A 506 18.66 35.33 67.92
CA SER A 506 17.57 36.21 68.25
C SER A 506 16.62 36.39 67.07
N LYS A 507 15.37 36.52 67.39
CA LYS A 507 14.36 37.46 66.85
C LYS A 507 13.82 37.27 65.44
N SER A 508 12.59 36.98 65.41
CA SER A 508 11.35 37.78 65.25
C SER A 508 10.83 37.83 63.84
N ALA A 509 9.67 37.25 63.65
CA ALA A 509 8.36 37.91 63.51
C ALA A 509 8.19 38.49 62.12
N GLU A 510 7.16 38.27 61.45
CA GLU A 510 5.74 38.50 61.40
C GLU A 510 5.24 38.29 59.98
N THR A 511 4.18 37.51 59.85
CA THR A 511 2.83 37.86 59.42
C THR A 511 2.71 38.79 58.20
N THR A 512 2.07 38.39 57.14
CA THR A 512 0.69 38.76 56.83
C THR A 512 0.21 38.11 55.54
N ALA A 513 -1.00 37.61 55.58
CA ALA A 513 -1.86 37.24 54.46
C ALA A 513 -2.45 38.50 53.82
N GLU A 514 -2.66 38.48 52.50
CA GLU A 514 -3.78 39.20 51.85
C GLU A 514 -4.04 38.65 50.48
N SER A 515 -5.11 38.11 50.30
CA SER A 515 -6.28 38.13 49.44
C SER A 515 -6.32 39.27 48.44
N SER A 516 -6.49 39.00 47.16
CA SER A 516 -7.34 39.79 46.28
C SER A 516 -7.80 39.03 45.04
N ALA A 517 -9.10 39.12 44.84
CA ALA A 517 -9.91 38.55 43.76
C ALA A 517 -9.75 39.32 42.41
N PRO A 518 -10.31 38.82 41.30
CA PRO A 518 -10.08 39.33 39.95
C PRO A 518 -11.05 40.45 39.54
N GLU A 519 -10.57 41.38 38.72
CA GLU A 519 -11.37 42.42 38.08
C GLU A 519 -11.67 42.08 36.59
N PRO A 520 -12.70 42.72 35.99
CA PRO A 520 -13.49 42.19 34.92
C PRO A 520 -13.05 42.64 33.52
N VAL A 521 -13.50 41.82 32.54
CA VAL A 521 -13.38 41.97 31.09
C VAL A 521 -14.12 43.23 30.61
N LYS A 522 -13.44 44.08 29.81
CA LYS A 522 -14.02 45.14 29.00
C LYS A 522 -14.38 44.60 27.62
N THR A 523 -15.64 44.75 27.27
CA THR A 523 -16.24 44.69 25.94
C THR A 523 -15.74 45.85 25.09
N ALA A 524 -15.36 45.57 23.83
CA ALA A 524 -15.21 46.56 22.79
C ALA A 524 -15.82 46.05 21.50
N ASP A 525 -16.86 46.71 21.10
CA ASP A 525 -17.43 47.19 19.85
C ASP A 525 -17.16 46.44 18.56
N ALA A 526 -18.27 46.14 17.88
CA ALA A 526 -18.39 45.80 16.49
C ALA A 526 -18.13 47.03 15.58
N PRO A 527 -17.65 46.84 14.37
CA PRO A 527 -17.99 47.75 13.29
C PRO A 527 -18.84 47.09 12.19
N GLU A 528 -19.63 47.99 11.67
CA GLU A 528 -20.70 47.95 10.69
C GLU A 528 -20.38 47.28 9.36
N ALA A 529 -21.48 46.86 8.72
CA ALA A 529 -21.61 46.44 7.35
C ALA A 529 -21.23 47.57 6.36
N SER A 530 -20.55 47.22 5.28
CA SER A 530 -20.63 47.97 4.01
C SER A 530 -20.62 46.99 2.81
N GLU A 531 -21.74 46.97 2.17
CA GLU A 531 -22.08 46.95 0.74
C GLU A 531 -21.14 46.27 -0.25
N ALA A 532 -21.76 45.33 -0.98
CA ALA A 532 -21.31 44.84 -2.28
C ALA A 532 -21.29 45.96 -3.35
N PRO A 533 -20.51 45.80 -4.44
CA PRO A 533 -21.16 45.59 -5.71
C PRO A 533 -20.46 44.63 -6.69
N GLN A 534 -21.31 43.98 -7.48
CA GLN A 534 -21.25 43.36 -8.82
C GLN A 534 -20.37 42.15 -9.03
#